data_230ca539d0cf861907d12f9f08c8117a
#
_entry.id   230ca539d0cf861907d12f9f08c8117a
#
_cell.length_a   1.000
_cell.length_b   1.000
_cell.length_c   1.000
_cell.angle_alpha   90.00
_cell.angle_beta   90.00
_cell.angle_gamma   90.00
#
_symmetry.space_group_name_H-M   'P 1'
#
loop_
_entity.id
_entity.type
_entity.pdbx_description
1 polymer ?
#
loop_
_entity_poly.entity_id
_entity_poly.type
_entity_poly.pdbx_seq_one_letter_code
_entity_poly.pdbx_strand_id
1 'polypeptide(L)'
;KLRKEEHLWVVYSSTTSYPYMVDSDLFVLFNPKNSSLIEKKLKLSGYEVSVGVENNDAFAMELCHMYRNGYKNIRLTDGDKLEYVIPREAFGTYDEFFRDDYVTNPGLQNTMISYFQEFRKNTDKDTIKELLDKRENAMLNAMVNSEYMVPCVKEETEEEVSIAHHFIDVTDRVKHKEDEQVIAIPAFTDGFEMDKCYKGQYENMLYTYKELVEAIDELGASGAIFNPLGISYYNPLEPLKKIEKDFNK
;
A
#
# COMPACT_ATOMS: atom_id res chain seq x y z
N LYS A 1 -3.29 5.51 28.98
CA LYS A 1 -4.74 5.77 28.77
C LYS A 1 -5.26 4.97 27.60
N LEU A 2 -4.58 5.00 26.44
CA LEU A 2 -4.96 4.23 25.23
C LEU A 2 -5.09 2.72 25.48
N ARG A 3 -4.23 2.13 26.32
CA ARG A 3 -4.29 0.70 26.69
C ARG A 3 -5.51 0.31 27.56
N LYS A 4 -6.33 1.27 27.98
CA LYS A 4 -7.53 1.06 28.80
C LYS A 4 -8.82 1.40 28.09
N GLU A 5 -8.75 1.99 26.90
CA GLU A 5 -9.93 2.26 26.08
C GLU A 5 -10.34 0.95 25.40
N GLU A 6 -11.59 0.60 25.49
CA GLU A 6 -12.12 -0.63 24.87
C GLU A 6 -12.22 -0.50 23.34
N HIS A 7 -12.26 0.73 22.83
CA HIS A 7 -12.40 1.01 21.41
C HIS A 7 -11.61 2.26 21.02
N LEU A 8 -11.01 2.20 19.85
CA LEU A 8 -10.39 3.32 19.14
C LEU A 8 -11.06 3.50 17.78
N TRP A 9 -11.06 4.71 17.25
CA TRP A 9 -11.67 5.03 15.96
C TRP A 9 -10.61 5.44 14.99
N VAL A 10 -10.29 4.54 14.08
CA VAL A 10 -9.33 4.78 12.99
C VAL A 10 -10.07 5.39 11.81
N VAL A 11 -9.53 6.45 11.25
CA VAL A 11 -10.04 7.06 10.02
C VAL A 11 -9.42 6.34 8.84
N TYR A 12 -10.22 5.77 7.96
CA TYR A 12 -9.79 5.06 6.76
C TYR A 12 -10.06 5.90 5.51
N SER A 13 -9.11 5.90 4.57
CA SER A 13 -9.32 6.44 3.23
C SER A 13 -10.06 5.41 2.38
N SER A 14 -11.27 5.74 1.93
CA SER A 14 -12.08 4.85 1.07
C SER A 14 -11.46 4.67 -0.32
N THR A 15 -10.60 5.60 -0.75
CA THR A 15 -9.97 5.56 -2.08
C THR A 15 -8.67 4.76 -2.11
N THR A 16 -8.03 4.53 -0.96
CA THR A 16 -6.79 3.75 -0.87
C THR A 16 -6.95 2.44 -0.10
N SER A 17 -8.03 2.28 0.66
CA SER A 17 -8.28 1.13 1.56
C SER A 17 -7.28 1.02 2.73
N TYR A 18 -6.57 2.12 3.03
CA TYR A 18 -5.63 2.20 4.17
C TYR A 18 -6.09 3.27 5.15
N PRO A 19 -5.61 3.23 6.39
CA PRO A 19 -5.80 4.33 7.33
C PRO A 19 -5.41 5.68 6.70
N TYR A 20 -6.22 6.72 6.98
CA TYR A 20 -5.97 8.07 6.49
C TYR A 20 -4.67 8.62 7.08
N MET A 21 -3.81 9.15 6.23
CA MET A 21 -2.47 9.61 6.58
C MET A 21 -2.40 11.14 6.63
N VAL A 22 -1.80 11.65 7.69
CA VAL A 22 -1.41 13.06 7.80
C VAL A 22 0.08 13.12 8.09
N ASP A 23 0.89 13.63 7.16
CA ASP A 23 2.35 13.76 7.31
C ASP A 23 3.08 12.45 7.73
N SER A 24 2.66 11.32 7.19
CA SER A 24 3.11 9.97 7.57
C SER A 24 2.62 9.50 8.95
N ASP A 25 1.65 10.16 9.57
CA ASP A 25 1.03 9.76 10.82
C ASP A 25 -0.31 9.08 10.58
N LEU A 26 -0.58 8.04 11.37
CA LEU A 26 -1.88 7.38 11.44
C LEU A 26 -2.89 8.28 12.17
N PHE A 27 -4.02 8.58 11.52
CA PHE A 27 -5.02 9.49 12.09
C PHE A 27 -6.09 8.72 12.88
N VAL A 28 -6.17 8.97 14.18
CA VAL A 28 -7.05 8.26 15.14
C VAL A 28 -7.88 9.22 15.95
N LEU A 29 -9.16 8.90 16.13
CA LEU A 29 -10.07 9.63 17.02
C LEU A 29 -10.20 8.91 18.36
N PHE A 30 -10.14 9.65 19.44
CA PHE A 30 -10.44 9.12 20.78
C PHE A 30 -11.86 9.44 21.28
N ASN A 31 -12.64 10.18 20.47
CA ASN A 31 -14.02 10.51 20.79
C ASN A 31 -14.93 10.26 19.58
N PRO A 32 -15.78 9.23 19.62
CA PRO A 32 -16.65 8.87 18.49
C PRO A 32 -17.70 9.93 18.16
N LYS A 33 -18.04 10.80 19.11
CA LYS A 33 -19.05 11.85 18.90
C LYS A 33 -18.65 12.83 17.80
N ASN A 34 -17.37 12.92 17.51
CA ASN A 34 -16.82 13.82 16.50
C ASN A 34 -16.53 13.14 15.16
N SER A 35 -16.80 11.83 14.99
CA SER A 35 -16.56 11.10 13.75
C SER A 35 -17.22 11.76 12.55
N SER A 36 -18.52 12.04 12.64
CA SER A 36 -19.27 12.71 11.56
C SER A 36 -18.75 14.12 11.22
N LEU A 37 -18.21 14.83 12.21
CA LEU A 37 -17.60 16.14 11.99
C LEU A 37 -16.30 16.01 11.19
N ILE A 38 -15.47 15.03 11.53
CA ILE A 38 -14.20 14.77 10.83
C ILE A 38 -14.46 14.28 9.42
N GLU A 39 -15.35 13.30 9.23
CA GLU A 39 -15.76 12.85 7.90
C GLU A 39 -16.23 14.01 7.03
N LYS A 40 -17.09 14.89 7.57
CA LYS A 40 -17.55 16.08 6.85
C LYS A 40 -16.42 17.06 6.51
N LYS A 41 -15.51 17.34 7.45
CA LYS A 41 -14.35 18.23 7.22
C LYS A 41 -13.45 17.68 6.10
N LEU A 42 -13.11 16.39 6.16
CA LEU A 42 -12.25 15.75 5.18
C LEU A 42 -12.93 15.66 3.80
N LYS A 43 -14.23 15.37 3.76
CA LYS A 43 -15.00 15.38 2.52
C LYS A 43 -15.06 16.76 1.87
N LEU A 44 -15.21 17.84 2.64
CA LEU A 44 -15.12 19.21 2.13
C LEU A 44 -13.73 19.54 1.56
N SER A 45 -12.70 18.87 2.05
CA SER A 45 -11.33 18.96 1.52
C SER A 45 -11.06 17.98 0.37
N GLY A 46 -12.08 17.28 -0.13
CA GLY A 46 -12.02 16.37 -1.27
C GLY A 46 -11.63 14.92 -0.93
N TYR A 47 -11.43 14.57 0.35
CA TYR A 47 -11.12 13.20 0.75
C TYR A 47 -12.38 12.39 0.99
N GLU A 48 -12.39 11.16 0.52
CA GLU A 48 -13.40 10.18 0.87
C GLU A 48 -12.87 9.30 2.00
N VAL A 49 -13.50 9.42 3.16
CA VAL A 49 -13.08 8.69 4.37
C VAL A 49 -14.27 8.07 5.08
N SER A 50 -13.98 7.04 5.85
CA SER A 50 -14.89 6.41 6.81
C SER A 50 -14.19 6.24 8.15
N VAL A 51 -14.94 6.21 9.24
CA VAL A 51 -14.41 5.94 10.58
C VAL A 51 -14.75 4.51 10.98
N GLY A 52 -13.71 3.70 11.13
CA GLY A 52 -13.80 2.34 11.65
C GLY A 52 -13.66 2.31 13.17
N VAL A 53 -14.38 1.40 13.82
CA VAL A 53 -14.28 1.14 15.26
C VAL A 53 -13.41 -0.09 15.46
N GLU A 54 -12.29 0.09 16.15
CA GLU A 54 -11.35 -0.97 16.43
C GLU A 54 -11.45 -1.39 17.90
N ASN A 55 -11.64 -2.68 18.16
CA ASN A 55 -11.46 -3.24 19.49
C ASN A 55 -9.97 -3.39 19.81
N ASN A 56 -9.62 -3.80 21.02
CA ASN A 56 -8.23 -3.91 21.45
C ASN A 56 -7.40 -4.86 20.57
N ASP A 57 -7.97 -5.97 20.10
CA ASP A 57 -7.25 -6.94 19.26
C ASP A 57 -7.04 -6.39 17.85
N ALA A 58 -8.07 -5.77 17.26
CA ALA A 58 -7.98 -5.11 15.97
C ALA A 58 -6.99 -3.93 16.01
N PHE A 59 -6.97 -3.16 17.10
CA PHE A 59 -6.00 -2.08 17.26
C PHE A 59 -4.57 -2.59 17.43
N ALA A 60 -4.35 -3.74 18.06
CA ALA A 60 -3.04 -4.37 18.10
C ALA A 60 -2.55 -4.75 16.69
N MET A 61 -3.46 -5.23 15.83
CA MET A 61 -3.15 -5.46 14.40
C MET A 61 -2.83 -4.15 13.66
N GLU A 62 -3.57 -3.06 13.93
CA GLU A 62 -3.26 -1.75 13.33
C GLU A 62 -1.87 -1.23 13.76
N LEU A 63 -1.41 -1.53 14.98
CA LEU A 63 -0.03 -1.22 15.39
C LEU A 63 1.00 -1.99 14.55
N CYS A 64 0.76 -3.27 14.26
CA CYS A 64 1.59 -4.02 13.30
C CYS A 64 1.53 -3.38 11.92
N HIS A 65 0.33 -3.03 11.46
CA HIS A 65 0.13 -2.36 10.16
C HIS A 65 0.81 -0.99 10.08
N MET A 66 0.97 -0.27 11.20
CA MET A 66 1.73 0.99 11.22
C MET A 66 3.18 0.79 10.77
N TYR A 67 3.85 -0.24 11.29
CA TYR A 67 5.23 -0.54 10.90
C TYR A 67 5.31 -0.96 9.43
N ARG A 68 4.44 -1.87 9.01
CA ARG A 68 4.35 -2.37 7.64
C ARG A 68 4.04 -1.26 6.62
N ASN A 69 3.11 -0.37 6.95
CA ASN A 69 2.69 0.75 6.09
C ASN A 69 3.59 2.00 6.25
N GLY A 70 4.60 1.94 7.12
CA GLY A 70 5.55 3.04 7.30
C GLY A 70 5.01 4.28 8.00
N TYR A 71 3.90 4.18 8.75
CA TYR A 71 3.44 5.28 9.60
C TYR A 71 4.44 5.51 10.74
N LYS A 72 4.72 6.77 11.01
CA LYS A 72 5.73 7.16 12.02
C LYS A 72 5.12 7.32 13.40
N ASN A 73 3.95 7.92 13.47
CA ASN A 73 3.29 8.25 14.71
C ASN A 73 1.79 7.93 14.64
N ILE A 74 1.15 7.88 15.79
CA ILE A 74 -0.30 8.02 15.92
C ILE A 74 -0.60 9.49 16.20
N ARG A 75 -1.38 10.12 15.31
CA ARG A 75 -1.95 11.43 15.52
C ARG A 75 -3.34 11.27 16.12
N LEU A 76 -3.42 11.41 17.42
CA LEU A 76 -4.63 11.23 18.18
C LEU A 76 -5.36 12.58 18.37
N THR A 77 -6.60 12.66 17.93
CA THR A 77 -7.38 13.91 17.98
C THR A 77 -8.78 13.70 18.55
N ASP A 78 -9.38 14.75 19.12
CA ASP A 78 -10.81 14.80 19.42
C ASP A 78 -11.64 15.31 18.23
N GLY A 79 -10.96 15.69 17.15
CA GLY A 79 -11.60 16.19 15.92
C GLY A 79 -11.80 17.71 15.89
N ASP A 80 -11.49 18.43 16.94
CA ASP A 80 -11.64 19.90 17.01
C ASP A 80 -10.33 20.63 17.30
N LYS A 81 -9.75 20.44 18.47
CA LYS A 81 -8.60 21.27 18.91
C LYS A 81 -7.44 20.48 19.50
N LEU A 82 -7.72 19.30 20.04
CA LEU A 82 -6.72 18.54 20.77
C LEU A 82 -6.03 17.54 19.86
N GLU A 83 -4.74 17.63 19.76
CA GLU A 83 -3.91 16.65 19.05
C GLU A 83 -2.75 16.19 19.93
N TYR A 84 -2.55 14.87 19.95
CA TYR A 84 -1.36 14.25 20.51
C TYR A 84 -0.67 13.45 19.41
N VAL A 85 0.63 13.65 19.27
CA VAL A 85 1.47 12.85 18.38
C VAL A 85 2.26 11.88 19.25
N ILE A 86 1.99 10.59 19.05
CA ILE A 86 2.60 9.52 19.83
C ILE A 86 3.46 8.69 18.88
N PRO A 87 4.78 8.61 19.07
CA PRO A 87 5.64 7.78 18.26
C PRO A 87 5.20 6.30 18.31
N ARG A 88 5.25 5.61 17.19
CA ARG A 88 4.88 4.19 17.12
C ARG A 88 5.72 3.33 18.07
N GLU A 89 6.97 3.69 18.28
CA GLU A 89 7.91 3.02 19.20
C GLU A 89 7.44 3.01 20.67
N ALA A 90 6.48 3.92 21.04
CA ALA A 90 5.85 3.87 22.35
C ALA A 90 4.94 2.66 22.57
N PHE A 91 4.59 1.92 21.50
CA PHE A 91 3.75 0.73 21.54
C PHE A 91 4.52 -0.57 21.38
N GLY A 92 5.72 -0.52 20.84
CA GLY A 92 6.62 -1.64 20.58
C GLY A 92 7.62 -1.29 19.49
N THR A 93 8.58 -2.15 19.24
CA THR A 93 9.59 -2.02 18.18
C THR A 93 9.20 -2.87 16.95
N TYR A 94 9.87 -2.65 15.81
CA TYR A 94 9.66 -3.48 14.63
C TYR A 94 9.89 -4.96 14.91
N ASP A 95 10.99 -5.31 15.59
CA ASP A 95 11.39 -6.69 15.88
C ASP A 95 10.45 -7.39 16.87
N GLU A 96 9.63 -6.64 17.64
CA GLU A 96 8.58 -7.21 18.49
C GLU A 96 7.34 -7.63 17.70
N PHE A 97 7.13 -7.06 16.49
CA PHE A 97 5.99 -7.34 15.64
C PHE A 97 6.31 -8.25 14.47
N PHE A 98 7.53 -8.22 13.95
CA PHE A 98 7.94 -8.97 12.77
C PHE A 98 9.20 -9.79 13.03
N ARG A 99 9.26 -10.95 12.41
CA ARG A 99 10.46 -11.78 12.39
C ARG A 99 11.44 -11.24 11.33
N ASP A 100 12.72 -11.52 11.49
CA ASP A 100 13.80 -11.07 10.60
C ASP A 100 13.63 -11.53 9.13
N ASP A 101 12.94 -12.66 8.93
CA ASP A 101 12.67 -13.24 7.62
C ASP A 101 11.39 -12.70 6.95
N TYR A 102 10.70 -11.75 7.60
CA TYR A 102 9.46 -11.19 7.08
C TYR A 102 9.75 -10.00 6.14
N VAL A 103 9.40 -10.18 4.87
CA VAL A 103 9.59 -9.13 3.86
C VAL A 103 8.57 -8.01 4.06
N THR A 104 9.05 -6.80 4.24
CA THR A 104 8.24 -5.58 4.25
C THR A 104 8.93 -4.45 3.50
N ASN A 105 8.14 -3.54 2.93
CA ASN A 105 8.60 -2.34 2.25
C ASN A 105 7.92 -1.10 2.83
N PRO A 106 8.15 -0.75 4.11
CA PRO A 106 7.41 0.33 4.77
C PRO A 106 7.62 1.70 4.11
N GLY A 107 8.79 1.96 3.55
CA GLY A 107 9.09 3.18 2.81
C GLY A 107 8.27 3.29 1.53
N LEU A 108 8.21 2.22 0.74
CA LEU A 108 7.40 2.16 -0.47
C LEU A 108 5.91 2.27 -0.13
N GLN A 109 5.44 1.48 0.83
CA GLN A 109 4.02 1.46 1.20
C GLN A 109 3.55 2.85 1.67
N ASN A 110 4.35 3.54 2.50
CA ASN A 110 4.07 4.89 2.95
C ASN A 110 3.97 5.89 1.79
N THR A 111 4.92 5.86 0.86
CA THR A 111 4.94 6.77 -0.29
C THR A 111 3.78 6.48 -1.25
N MET A 112 3.43 5.20 -1.48
CA MET A 112 2.26 4.81 -2.28
C MET A 112 0.95 5.32 -1.65
N ILE A 113 0.73 5.07 -0.36
CA ILE A 113 -0.47 5.56 0.35
C ILE A 113 -0.53 7.09 0.25
N SER A 114 0.59 7.77 0.52
CA SER A 114 0.70 9.23 0.48
C SER A 114 0.37 9.81 -0.89
N TYR A 115 0.91 9.23 -1.96
CA TYR A 115 0.64 9.66 -3.34
C TYR A 115 -0.81 9.41 -3.73
N PHE A 116 -1.31 8.18 -3.59
CA PHE A 116 -2.64 7.82 -4.05
C PHE A 116 -3.77 8.44 -3.24
N GLN A 117 -3.56 8.73 -1.95
CA GLN A 117 -4.51 9.49 -1.14
C GLN A 117 -4.74 10.89 -1.73
N GLU A 118 -3.70 11.58 -2.20
CA GLU A 118 -3.83 12.88 -2.86
C GLU A 118 -4.26 12.76 -4.33
N PHE A 119 -3.72 11.78 -5.05
CA PHE A 119 -4.05 11.57 -6.46
C PHE A 119 -5.53 11.24 -6.66
N ARG A 120 -6.13 10.41 -5.80
CA ARG A 120 -7.54 10.00 -5.86
C ARG A 120 -8.50 10.97 -5.17
N LYS A 121 -7.98 11.98 -4.51
CA LYS A 121 -8.76 13.04 -3.88
C LYS A 121 -9.58 13.79 -4.93
N ASN A 122 -10.84 14.10 -4.59
CA ASN A 122 -11.71 14.90 -5.43
C ASN A 122 -11.34 16.38 -5.37
N THR A 123 -10.38 16.78 -6.18
CA THR A 123 -9.89 18.16 -6.32
C THR A 123 -9.31 18.37 -7.71
N ASP A 124 -9.24 19.63 -8.12
CA ASP A 124 -8.53 20.01 -9.33
C ASP A 124 -7.03 19.68 -9.17
N LYS A 125 -6.51 18.84 -10.08
CA LYS A 125 -5.13 18.34 -10.03
C LYS A 125 -4.10 19.44 -10.31
N ASP A 126 -4.46 20.45 -11.07
CA ASP A 126 -3.55 21.57 -11.36
C ASP A 126 -3.22 22.38 -10.09
N THR A 127 -4.20 22.52 -9.18
CA THR A 127 -3.99 23.19 -7.89
C THR A 127 -3.04 22.47 -6.95
N ILE A 128 -2.88 21.16 -7.09
CA ILE A 128 -2.03 20.32 -6.23
C ILE A 128 -0.88 19.65 -7.01
N LYS A 129 -0.61 20.11 -8.22
CA LYS A 129 0.36 19.50 -9.13
C LYS A 129 1.74 19.36 -8.51
N GLU A 130 2.28 20.42 -7.92
CA GLU A 130 3.61 20.40 -7.28
C GLU A 130 3.67 19.37 -6.14
N LEU A 131 2.59 19.26 -5.36
CA LEU A 131 2.48 18.26 -4.30
C LEU A 131 2.44 16.85 -4.88
N LEU A 132 1.68 16.63 -5.96
CA LEU A 132 1.59 15.33 -6.63
C LEU A 132 2.94 14.95 -7.23
N ASP A 133 3.59 15.85 -7.98
CA ASP A 133 4.91 15.60 -8.58
C ASP A 133 5.95 15.22 -7.51
N LYS A 134 5.96 15.90 -6.37
CA LYS A 134 6.85 15.59 -5.25
C LYS A 134 6.58 14.19 -4.67
N ARG A 135 5.30 13.85 -4.45
CA ARG A 135 4.93 12.55 -3.86
C ARG A 135 5.13 11.41 -4.84
N GLU A 136 4.85 11.63 -6.13
CA GLU A 136 5.11 10.67 -7.20
C GLU A 136 6.60 10.33 -7.29
N ASN A 137 7.47 11.35 -7.35
CA ASN A 137 8.91 11.15 -7.36
C ASN A 137 9.41 10.37 -6.14
N ALA A 138 8.88 10.64 -4.95
CA ALA A 138 9.22 9.89 -3.74
C ALA A 138 8.77 8.42 -3.84
N MET A 139 7.57 8.17 -4.37
CA MET A 139 7.05 6.82 -4.61
C MET A 139 7.89 6.07 -5.64
N LEU A 140 8.17 6.67 -6.80
CA LEU A 140 8.94 6.04 -7.87
C LEU A 140 10.37 5.70 -7.42
N ASN A 141 11.00 6.61 -6.66
CA ASN A 141 12.31 6.32 -6.06
C ASN A 141 12.24 5.16 -5.05
N ALA A 142 11.20 5.08 -4.23
CA ALA A 142 11.01 3.94 -3.32
C ALA A 142 10.74 2.64 -4.09
N MET A 143 10.02 2.69 -5.21
CA MET A 143 9.72 1.51 -6.03
C MET A 143 11.00 0.84 -6.56
N VAL A 144 11.94 1.59 -7.13
CA VAL A 144 13.18 1.01 -7.70
C VAL A 144 14.13 0.44 -6.65
N ASN A 145 13.99 0.87 -5.39
CA ASN A 145 14.80 0.42 -4.27
C ASN A 145 14.10 -0.64 -3.39
N SER A 146 13.02 -1.24 -3.87
CA SER A 146 12.23 -2.22 -3.13
C SER A 146 12.34 -3.61 -3.75
N GLU A 147 12.05 -4.62 -2.93
CA GLU A 147 11.87 -6.01 -3.33
C GLU A 147 10.38 -6.35 -3.29
N TYR A 148 9.95 -7.25 -4.18
CA TYR A 148 8.55 -7.60 -4.36
C TYR A 148 8.34 -9.09 -4.23
N MET A 149 7.32 -9.48 -3.48
CA MET A 149 6.84 -10.85 -3.46
C MET A 149 5.95 -11.08 -4.69
N VAL A 150 6.32 -12.04 -5.51
CA VAL A 150 5.57 -12.45 -6.71
C VAL A 150 5.13 -13.89 -6.53
N PRO A 151 3.82 -14.16 -6.54
CA PRO A 151 3.30 -15.52 -6.34
C PRO A 151 3.66 -16.41 -7.53
N CYS A 152 4.03 -17.64 -7.22
CA CYS A 152 4.39 -18.65 -8.20
C CYS A 152 3.97 -20.04 -7.75
N VAL A 153 4.02 -20.97 -8.68
CA VAL A 153 3.97 -22.40 -8.41
C VAL A 153 5.30 -22.99 -8.88
N LYS A 154 5.96 -23.73 -8.01
CA LYS A 154 7.15 -24.48 -8.36
C LYS A 154 6.75 -25.92 -8.68
N GLU A 155 7.09 -26.35 -9.85
CA GLU A 155 6.92 -27.74 -10.28
C GLU A 155 8.31 -28.40 -10.35
N GLU A 156 8.56 -29.33 -9.44
CA GLU A 156 9.80 -30.10 -9.40
C GLU A 156 9.59 -31.44 -10.10
N THR A 157 10.37 -31.70 -11.13
CA THR A 157 10.53 -33.01 -11.73
C THR A 157 11.91 -33.58 -11.38
N GLU A 158 12.18 -34.86 -11.66
CA GLU A 158 13.51 -35.46 -11.41
C GLU A 158 14.64 -34.79 -12.21
N GLU A 159 14.32 -34.07 -13.29
CA GLU A 159 15.30 -33.48 -14.23
C GLU A 159 15.32 -31.95 -14.20
N GLU A 160 14.22 -31.27 -13.75
CA GLU A 160 14.10 -29.81 -13.87
C GLU A 160 13.15 -29.22 -12.82
N VAL A 161 13.45 -27.99 -12.37
CA VAL A 161 12.56 -27.15 -11.57
C VAL A 161 11.99 -26.09 -12.49
N SER A 162 10.69 -26.11 -12.72
CA SER A 162 9.98 -25.06 -13.46
C SER A 162 9.24 -24.13 -12.52
N ILE A 163 9.14 -22.84 -12.86
CA ILE A 163 8.45 -21.81 -12.10
C ILE A 163 7.35 -21.24 -12.97
N ALA A 164 6.10 -21.46 -12.58
CA ALA A 164 4.93 -20.86 -13.21
C ALA A 164 4.47 -19.63 -12.41
N HIS A 165 4.45 -18.47 -13.05
CA HIS A 165 3.98 -17.23 -12.44
C HIS A 165 2.47 -17.09 -12.54
N HIS A 166 1.86 -16.44 -11.57
CA HIS A 166 0.47 -16.05 -11.60
C HIS A 166 0.29 -14.72 -12.33
N PHE A 167 -0.82 -14.60 -13.07
CA PHE A 167 -1.22 -13.38 -13.75
C PHE A 167 -2.58 -12.91 -13.27
N ILE A 168 -2.80 -11.61 -13.29
CA ILE A 168 -4.10 -10.99 -13.04
C ILE A 168 -4.57 -10.34 -14.34
N ASP A 169 -5.83 -10.56 -14.68
CA ASP A 169 -6.49 -9.87 -15.78
C ASP A 169 -6.70 -8.40 -15.41
N VAL A 170 -6.17 -7.52 -16.23
CA VAL A 170 -6.26 -6.06 -16.08
C VAL A 170 -6.90 -5.40 -17.29
N THR A 171 -7.59 -6.17 -18.14
CA THR A 171 -8.23 -5.71 -19.37
C THR A 171 -9.10 -4.49 -19.14
N ASP A 172 -9.94 -4.49 -18.09
CA ASP A 172 -10.82 -3.37 -17.76
C ASP A 172 -10.09 -2.09 -17.32
N ARG A 173 -8.79 -2.16 -17.07
CA ARG A 173 -7.98 -1.04 -16.56
C ARG A 173 -7.21 -0.30 -17.63
N VAL A 174 -7.16 -0.83 -18.85
CA VAL A 174 -6.35 -0.29 -19.95
C VAL A 174 -7.17 -0.15 -21.22
N LYS A 175 -6.72 0.74 -22.09
CA LYS A 175 -7.25 0.77 -23.47
C LYS A 175 -6.63 -0.40 -24.24
N HIS A 176 -7.46 -1.29 -24.72
CA HIS A 176 -7.07 -2.48 -25.49
C HIS A 176 -7.93 -2.61 -26.75
N LYS A 177 -7.56 -3.51 -27.65
CA LYS A 177 -8.38 -3.87 -28.80
C LYS A 177 -9.53 -4.79 -28.36
N GLU A 178 -10.63 -4.76 -29.11
CA GLU A 178 -11.73 -5.69 -28.92
C GLU A 178 -11.18 -7.13 -28.98
N ASP A 179 -11.54 -7.99 -28.02
CA ASP A 179 -11.08 -9.37 -27.84
C ASP A 179 -9.60 -9.57 -27.39
N GLU A 180 -8.89 -8.53 -26.98
CA GLU A 180 -7.54 -8.66 -26.43
C GLU A 180 -7.58 -8.74 -24.89
N GLN A 181 -7.13 -9.86 -24.33
CA GLN A 181 -6.94 -10.01 -22.89
C GLN A 181 -5.60 -9.39 -22.48
N VAL A 182 -5.62 -8.51 -21.48
CA VAL A 182 -4.42 -7.86 -20.96
C VAL A 182 -4.12 -8.41 -19.56
N ILE A 183 -2.96 -9.05 -19.43
CA ILE A 183 -2.52 -9.68 -18.17
C ILE A 183 -1.34 -8.94 -17.57
N ALA A 184 -1.29 -8.91 -16.23
CA ALA A 184 -0.19 -8.30 -15.47
C ALA A 184 0.34 -9.27 -14.41
N ILE A 185 1.60 -9.12 -14.05
CA ILE A 185 2.21 -9.81 -12.91
C ILE A 185 1.78 -9.08 -11.63
N PRO A 186 1.18 -9.78 -10.65
CA PRO A 186 0.93 -9.21 -9.34
C PRO A 186 2.22 -9.11 -8.54
N ALA A 187 2.50 -7.93 -8.01
CA ALA A 187 3.67 -7.64 -7.19
C ALA A 187 3.22 -7.10 -5.83
N PHE A 188 3.66 -7.73 -4.76
CA PHE A 188 3.24 -7.39 -3.40
C PHE A 188 4.39 -6.80 -2.59
N THR A 189 4.09 -5.76 -1.83
CA THR A 189 5.05 -5.10 -0.95
C THR A 189 5.39 -5.91 0.29
N ASP A 190 4.51 -6.83 0.65
CA ASP A 190 4.65 -7.70 1.81
C ASP A 190 3.65 -8.87 1.78
N GLY A 191 3.84 -9.84 2.69
CA GLY A 191 2.98 -11.03 2.80
C GLY A 191 1.54 -10.73 3.16
N PHE A 192 1.23 -9.67 3.92
CA PHE A 192 -0.16 -9.30 4.22
C PHE A 192 -0.92 -8.82 2.98
N GLU A 193 -0.24 -8.10 2.09
CA GLU A 193 -0.85 -7.70 0.82
C GLU A 193 -1.08 -8.94 -0.08
N MET A 194 -0.15 -9.88 -0.08
CA MET A 194 -0.29 -11.13 -0.82
C MET A 194 -1.41 -12.01 -0.26
N ASP A 195 -1.54 -12.14 1.05
CA ASP A 195 -2.56 -12.94 1.72
C ASP A 195 -3.99 -12.46 1.45
N LYS A 196 -4.18 -11.17 1.15
CA LYS A 196 -5.50 -10.66 0.70
C LYS A 196 -5.96 -11.35 -0.59
N CYS A 197 -5.02 -11.68 -1.49
CA CYS A 197 -5.30 -12.30 -2.78
C CYS A 197 -5.24 -13.82 -2.73
N TYR A 198 -4.28 -14.40 -2.03
CA TYR A 198 -3.88 -15.80 -2.17
C TYR A 198 -4.01 -16.64 -0.89
N LYS A 199 -4.32 -16.06 0.25
CA LYS A 199 -4.63 -16.73 1.54
C LYS A 199 -3.64 -17.86 1.92
N GLY A 200 -2.33 -17.59 1.76
CA GLY A 200 -1.28 -18.52 2.17
C GLY A 200 -1.17 -19.83 1.36
N GLN A 201 -1.78 -19.89 0.18
CA GLN A 201 -1.82 -21.12 -0.65
C GLN A 201 -0.73 -21.17 -1.73
N TYR A 202 0.10 -20.14 -1.83
CA TYR A 202 1.07 -20.00 -2.90
C TYR A 202 2.48 -19.80 -2.36
N GLU A 203 3.43 -20.37 -3.07
CA GLU A 203 4.82 -19.99 -2.95
C GLU A 203 5.03 -18.60 -3.55
N ASN A 204 6.13 -17.97 -3.24
CA ASN A 204 6.50 -16.70 -3.84
C ASN A 204 7.98 -16.66 -4.16
N MET A 205 8.31 -15.86 -5.16
CA MET A 205 9.66 -15.42 -5.46
C MET A 205 9.83 -13.98 -4.98
N LEU A 206 11.01 -13.66 -4.52
CA LEU A 206 11.39 -12.30 -4.18
C LEU A 206 12.16 -11.71 -5.36
N TYR A 207 11.64 -10.62 -5.92
CA TYR A 207 12.25 -9.90 -7.04
C TYR A 207 12.65 -8.50 -6.62
N THR A 208 13.84 -8.09 -6.97
CA THR A 208 14.16 -6.66 -7.06
C THR A 208 13.31 -6.00 -8.13
N TYR A 209 13.24 -4.68 -8.14
CA TYR A 209 12.49 -3.95 -9.18
C TYR A 209 12.97 -4.31 -10.59
N LYS A 210 14.30 -4.41 -10.80
CA LYS A 210 14.89 -4.77 -12.08
C LYS A 210 14.47 -6.17 -12.52
N GLU A 211 14.61 -7.17 -11.65
CA GLU A 211 14.21 -8.55 -11.94
C GLU A 211 12.70 -8.66 -12.23
N LEU A 212 11.87 -7.88 -11.54
CA LEU A 212 10.44 -7.80 -11.84
C LEU A 212 10.17 -7.27 -13.25
N VAL A 213 10.86 -6.21 -13.66
CA VAL A 213 10.73 -5.63 -15.02
C VAL A 213 11.21 -6.61 -16.10
N GLU A 214 12.33 -7.30 -15.86
CA GLU A 214 12.85 -8.34 -16.74
C GLU A 214 11.87 -9.51 -16.86
N ALA A 215 11.31 -9.99 -15.73
CA ALA A 215 10.34 -11.09 -15.74
C ALA A 215 9.03 -10.70 -16.48
N ILE A 216 8.55 -9.47 -16.36
CA ILE A 216 7.37 -8.98 -17.10
C ILE A 216 7.63 -9.07 -18.62
N ASP A 217 8.82 -8.65 -19.07
CA ASP A 217 9.20 -8.65 -20.48
C ASP A 217 9.35 -10.07 -21.02
N GLU A 218 10.06 -10.93 -20.31
CA GLU A 218 10.31 -12.33 -20.68
C GLU A 218 9.03 -13.17 -20.73
N LEU A 219 8.11 -12.95 -19.80
CA LEU A 219 6.83 -13.67 -19.72
C LEU A 219 5.75 -13.08 -20.64
N GLY A 220 6.01 -11.97 -21.33
CA GLY A 220 5.08 -11.32 -22.24
C GLY A 220 3.86 -10.70 -21.53
N ALA A 221 3.99 -10.35 -20.24
CA ALA A 221 2.95 -9.65 -19.51
C ALA A 221 2.92 -8.15 -19.90
N SER A 222 1.78 -7.53 -19.80
CA SER A 222 1.59 -6.12 -20.18
C SER A 222 2.19 -5.13 -19.17
N GLY A 223 2.48 -5.57 -17.95
CA GLY A 223 3.00 -4.76 -16.86
C GLY A 223 2.87 -5.46 -15.51
N ALA A 224 2.97 -4.68 -14.43
CA ALA A 224 2.73 -5.15 -13.06
C ALA A 224 1.52 -4.48 -12.41
N ILE A 225 0.86 -5.20 -11.51
CA ILE A 225 -0.15 -4.64 -10.62
C ILE A 225 0.34 -4.74 -9.18
N PHE A 226 0.59 -3.60 -8.53
CA PHE A 226 1.08 -3.53 -7.16
C PHE A 226 -0.08 -3.56 -6.18
N ASN A 227 -0.03 -4.48 -5.20
CA ASN A 227 -1.02 -4.67 -4.15
C ASN A 227 -2.46 -4.65 -4.68
N PRO A 228 -2.89 -5.65 -5.48
CA PRO A 228 -4.16 -5.65 -6.24
C PRO A 228 -5.42 -5.39 -5.40
N LEU A 229 -5.48 -5.90 -4.17
CA LEU A 229 -6.59 -5.69 -3.21
C LEU A 229 -6.27 -4.60 -2.15
N GLY A 230 -5.17 -3.87 -2.32
CA GLY A 230 -4.79 -2.72 -1.54
C GLY A 230 -4.82 -1.44 -2.38
N ILE A 231 -3.62 -0.87 -2.61
CA ILE A 231 -3.47 0.35 -3.43
C ILE A 231 -3.92 0.15 -4.89
N SER A 232 -3.79 -1.07 -5.39
CA SER A 232 -4.26 -1.48 -6.72
C SER A 232 -3.69 -0.60 -7.84
N TYR A 233 -2.37 -0.47 -7.88
CA TYR A 233 -1.65 0.34 -8.87
C TYR A 233 -1.15 -0.53 -10.01
N TYR A 234 -1.79 -0.43 -11.18
CA TYR A 234 -1.29 -1.04 -12.42
C TYR A 234 -0.33 -0.07 -13.11
N ASN A 235 0.82 -0.59 -13.55
CA ASN A 235 1.79 0.16 -14.34
C ASN A 235 2.27 -0.69 -15.53
N PRO A 236 2.11 -0.19 -16.78
CA PRO A 236 2.55 -0.89 -17.99
C PRO A 236 4.07 -1.07 -18.05
N LEU A 237 4.53 -2.04 -18.83
CA LEU A 237 5.95 -2.39 -18.95
C LEU A 237 6.84 -1.22 -19.39
N GLU A 238 6.44 -0.46 -20.41
CA GLU A 238 7.27 0.64 -20.93
C GLU A 238 7.47 1.78 -19.90
N PRO A 239 6.42 2.26 -19.19
CA PRO A 239 6.60 3.12 -18.02
C PRO A 239 7.52 2.53 -16.94
N LEU A 240 7.41 1.22 -16.62
CA LEU A 240 8.27 0.57 -15.64
C LEU A 240 9.74 0.59 -16.05
N LYS A 241 10.06 0.28 -17.31
CA LYS A 241 11.43 0.39 -17.89
C LYS A 241 11.96 1.83 -17.82
N LYS A 242 11.11 2.81 -18.07
CA LYS A 242 11.50 4.22 -17.96
C LYS A 242 11.81 4.62 -16.51
N ILE A 243 10.98 4.21 -15.54
CA ILE A 243 11.21 4.47 -14.12
C ILE A 243 12.55 3.86 -13.69
N GLU A 244 12.83 2.61 -14.06
CA GLU A 244 14.11 1.97 -13.78
C GLU A 244 15.28 2.83 -14.26
N LYS A 245 15.23 3.27 -15.50
CA LYS A 245 16.29 4.09 -16.11
C LYS A 245 16.47 5.46 -15.45
N ASP A 246 15.37 6.10 -15.03
CA ASP A 246 15.38 7.48 -14.51
C ASP A 246 15.81 7.51 -13.04
N PHE A 247 15.51 6.49 -12.24
CA PHE A 247 15.73 6.45 -10.80
C PHE A 247 16.84 5.48 -10.34
N ASN A 248 17.27 4.52 -11.18
CA ASN A 248 18.36 3.60 -10.86
C ASN A 248 19.70 4.21 -11.30
N LYS A 249 20.20 5.19 -10.54
CA LYS A 249 21.47 5.89 -10.79
C LYS A 249 22.48 5.62 -9.70
#